data_e34ff418aa7d8c0d842f5127acf4bc24
#
_entry.id   e34ff418aa7d8c0d842f5127acf4bc24
#
_cell.length_a   1.000
_cell.length_b   1.000
_cell.length_c   1.000
_cell.angle_alpha   90.00
_cell.angle_beta   90.00
_cell.angle_gamma   90.00
#
_symmetry.space_group_name_H-M   'P 1'
#
loop_
_entity.id
_entity.type
_entity.pdbx_description
1 polymer ?
#
loop_
_entity_poly.entity_id
_entity_poly.type
_entity_poly.pdbx_seq_one_letter_code
_entity_poly.pdbx_strand_id
1 'polypeptide(L)'
;MDFTRNLSFLVFLLCVLISLKNQKVETNRKSPFEKDKIRSQSDRRKIQQEDEDRDHAVHQLLRYDYYNETCPSAEQIIRSAVQELYDRRPEVAPALLRLVFHDCFVEGCEASVLLDPADGIESEKEALPNESLKGFDFIDIIKSKLEEACPGVVSCADILALAARESVLLAGGPFYPLYTGRKDGTDSYYEVATYELPAPQDNLSKTINSFASRGFDERETVSLLGAHSVGTIHCKFLINRLYNFSGTEPDPSIDTEFLDLLRSKCNHSHPSSSPSSSPSPSPTQNSLSNENPGMKMDYEGPQTGFGTLYYRSLLQRKGLLFVDQQLTAGEETGTWVRAYAWDVLLFERDFGLTMIKLSNLQVLTGPMGQVRLNCRKVN
;
A
#
# COMPACT_ATOMS: atom_id res chain seq x y z
N MET A 1 8.92 -83.69 25.29
CA MET A 1 8.16 -82.36 25.38
C MET A 1 8.90 -81.14 24.77
N ASP A 2 10.00 -81.36 24.00
CA ASP A 2 10.80 -80.20 23.47
C ASP A 2 10.61 -79.85 22.02
N PHE A 3 9.97 -80.73 21.24
CA PHE A 3 9.80 -80.51 19.83
C PHE A 3 8.75 -79.40 19.46
N THR A 4 7.66 -79.38 20.22
CA THR A 4 6.56 -78.38 20.02
C THR A 4 6.96 -76.98 20.49
N ARG A 5 7.85 -76.89 21.51
CA ARG A 5 8.34 -75.60 22.01
C ARG A 5 9.34 -74.94 21.05
N ASN A 6 10.17 -75.71 20.40
CA ASN A 6 11.13 -75.27 19.41
C ASN A 6 10.41 -74.82 18.09
N LEU A 7 9.34 -75.55 17.70
CA LEU A 7 8.55 -75.19 16.54
C LEU A 7 7.80 -73.86 16.72
N SER A 8 7.23 -73.66 17.91
CA SER A 8 6.53 -72.41 18.27
C SER A 8 7.48 -71.21 18.26
N PHE A 9 8.72 -71.39 18.76
CA PHE A 9 9.73 -70.35 18.77
C PHE A 9 10.21 -69.98 17.36
N LEU A 10 10.35 -70.98 16.46
CA LEU A 10 10.71 -70.75 15.04
C LEU A 10 9.63 -70.02 14.30
N VAL A 11 8.35 -70.35 14.51
CA VAL A 11 7.21 -69.65 13.90
C VAL A 11 7.14 -68.20 14.39
N PHE A 12 7.33 -67.95 15.70
CA PHE A 12 7.37 -66.60 16.25
C PHE A 12 8.52 -65.78 15.66
N LEU A 13 9.72 -66.36 15.53
CA LEU A 13 10.87 -65.67 14.94
C LEU A 13 10.62 -65.34 13.43
N LEU A 14 9.97 -66.23 12.69
CA LEU A 14 9.58 -66.00 11.32
C LEU A 14 8.56 -64.90 11.17
N CYS A 15 7.55 -64.85 12.05
CA CYS A 15 6.56 -63.76 12.08
C CYS A 15 7.19 -62.40 12.39
N VAL A 16 8.14 -62.35 13.35
CA VAL A 16 8.88 -61.12 13.66
C VAL A 16 9.75 -60.67 12.50
N LEU A 17 10.43 -61.58 11.80
CA LEU A 17 11.25 -61.27 10.63
C LEU A 17 10.42 -60.78 9.43
N ILE A 18 9.23 -61.35 9.22
CA ILE A 18 8.28 -60.92 8.19
C ILE A 18 7.72 -59.54 8.57
N SER A 19 7.38 -59.28 9.82
CA SER A 19 6.91 -57.97 10.32
C SER A 19 7.97 -56.88 10.14
N LEU A 20 9.23 -57.18 10.48
CA LEU A 20 10.36 -56.24 10.31
C LEU A 20 10.68 -56.00 8.83
N LYS A 21 10.50 -57.00 7.96
CA LYS A 21 10.67 -56.85 6.53
C LYS A 21 9.57 -56.00 5.90
N ASN A 22 8.33 -56.14 6.38
CA ASN A 22 7.21 -55.28 5.94
C ASN A 22 7.34 -53.85 6.44
N GLN A 23 7.82 -53.62 7.68
CA GLN A 23 8.12 -52.26 8.14
C GLN A 23 9.22 -51.57 7.34
N LYS A 24 10.23 -52.30 6.85
CA LYS A 24 11.27 -51.73 5.96
C LYS A 24 10.76 -51.40 4.53
N VAL A 25 9.70 -52.04 4.10
CA VAL A 25 9.08 -51.78 2.78
C VAL A 25 8.10 -50.59 2.83
N GLU A 26 7.45 -50.33 3.96
CA GLU A 26 6.56 -49.17 4.11
C GLU A 26 7.29 -47.85 4.27
N THR A 27 8.52 -47.83 4.78
CA THR A 27 9.30 -46.58 4.93
C THR A 27 9.85 -46.02 3.63
N ASN A 28 9.73 -46.71 2.49
CA ASN A 28 10.25 -46.25 1.20
C ASN A 28 9.17 -45.95 0.13
N ARG A 29 7.88 -45.99 0.50
CA ARG A 29 6.78 -45.50 -0.38
C ARG A 29 6.27 -44.16 0.14
N LYS A 30 7.04 -43.11 -0.10
CA LYS A 30 6.46 -41.75 -0.06
C LYS A 30 5.43 -41.66 -1.18
N SER A 31 4.20 -41.29 -0.84
CA SER A 31 3.11 -41.14 -1.81
C SER A 31 3.48 -40.10 -2.88
N PRO A 32 2.98 -40.22 -4.10
CA PRO A 32 3.18 -39.20 -5.13
C PRO A 32 2.82 -37.79 -4.65
N PHE A 33 1.82 -37.67 -3.81
CA PHE A 33 1.35 -36.42 -3.18
C PHE A 33 2.39 -35.79 -2.24
N GLU A 34 3.21 -36.57 -1.56
CA GLU A 34 4.26 -36.09 -0.65
C GLU A 34 5.52 -35.66 -1.41
N LYS A 35 5.79 -36.29 -2.56
CA LYS A 35 6.87 -35.87 -3.47
C LYS A 35 6.55 -34.53 -4.15
N ASP A 36 5.30 -34.31 -4.57
CA ASP A 36 4.88 -33.05 -5.17
C ASP A 36 4.87 -31.92 -4.13
N LYS A 37 4.50 -32.20 -2.88
CA LYS A 37 4.54 -31.20 -1.80
C LYS A 37 5.98 -30.80 -1.41
N ILE A 38 6.92 -31.75 -1.43
CA ILE A 38 8.34 -31.48 -1.15
C ILE A 38 8.97 -30.72 -2.33
N ARG A 39 8.60 -31.04 -3.57
CA ARG A 39 9.06 -30.33 -4.77
C ARG A 39 8.55 -28.90 -4.79
N SER A 40 7.27 -28.69 -4.50
CA SER A 40 6.65 -27.37 -4.35
C SER A 40 7.30 -26.53 -3.25
N GLN A 41 7.66 -27.12 -2.11
CA GLN A 41 8.38 -26.41 -1.03
C GLN A 41 9.84 -26.09 -1.39
N SER A 42 10.52 -26.97 -2.13
CA SER A 42 11.88 -26.73 -2.63
C SER A 42 11.89 -25.60 -3.65
N ASP A 43 10.92 -25.59 -4.55
CA ASP A 43 10.80 -24.57 -5.57
C ASP A 43 10.44 -23.22 -4.97
N ARG A 44 9.55 -23.18 -3.97
CA ARG A 44 9.25 -21.96 -3.22
C ARG A 44 10.46 -21.41 -2.44
N ARG A 45 11.27 -22.29 -1.84
CA ARG A 45 12.51 -21.84 -1.16
C ARG A 45 13.54 -21.31 -2.12
N LYS A 46 13.65 -21.89 -3.32
CA LYS A 46 14.57 -21.37 -4.34
C LYS A 46 14.13 -20.00 -4.86
N ILE A 47 12.84 -19.81 -5.11
CA ILE A 47 12.28 -18.52 -5.52
C ILE A 47 12.50 -17.47 -4.41
N GLN A 48 12.23 -17.81 -3.14
CA GLN A 48 12.53 -16.93 -2.03
C GLN A 48 14.01 -16.58 -1.91
N GLN A 49 14.90 -17.55 -2.08
CA GLN A 49 16.35 -17.33 -2.02
C GLN A 49 16.83 -16.46 -3.20
N GLU A 50 16.30 -16.67 -4.40
CA GLU A 50 16.62 -15.84 -5.57
C GLU A 50 16.09 -14.42 -5.42
N ASP A 51 14.95 -14.25 -4.78
CA ASP A 51 14.38 -12.93 -4.47
C ASP A 51 15.19 -12.22 -3.35
N GLU A 52 15.59 -12.93 -2.29
CA GLU A 52 16.47 -12.40 -1.24
C GLU A 52 17.86 -12.02 -1.79
N ASP A 53 18.45 -12.84 -2.67
CA ASP A 53 19.75 -12.56 -3.29
C ASP A 53 19.64 -11.36 -4.27
N ARG A 54 18.51 -11.21 -4.97
CA ARG A 54 18.22 -10.08 -5.85
C ARG A 54 18.05 -8.80 -5.02
N ASP A 55 17.27 -8.84 -3.94
CA ASP A 55 17.11 -7.70 -3.01
C ASP A 55 18.45 -7.26 -2.43
N HIS A 56 19.31 -8.20 -2.03
CA HIS A 56 20.66 -7.89 -1.57
C HIS A 56 21.53 -7.24 -2.65
N ALA A 57 21.45 -7.71 -3.89
CA ALA A 57 22.20 -7.13 -5.01
C ALA A 57 21.69 -5.72 -5.38
N VAL A 58 20.38 -5.49 -5.32
CA VAL A 58 19.74 -4.21 -5.59
C VAL A 58 20.09 -3.19 -4.50
N HIS A 59 20.07 -3.60 -3.22
CA HIS A 59 20.50 -2.74 -2.11
C HIS A 59 21.94 -2.26 -2.20
N GLN A 60 22.83 -2.98 -2.90
CA GLN A 60 24.20 -2.54 -3.15
C GLN A 60 24.31 -1.40 -4.18
N LEU A 61 23.28 -1.19 -5.02
CA LEU A 61 23.27 -0.15 -6.05
C LEU A 61 22.55 1.13 -5.62
N LEU A 62 21.66 1.06 -4.61
CA LEU A 62 21.07 2.23 -3.97
C LEU A 62 22.01 2.78 -2.89
N ARG A 63 22.14 4.12 -2.80
CA ARG A 63 23.00 4.79 -1.80
C ARG A 63 22.31 6.04 -1.26
N TYR A 64 22.61 6.43 -0.02
CA TYR A 64 22.11 7.68 0.57
C TYR A 64 22.57 8.93 -0.16
N ASP A 65 23.76 8.87 -0.75
CA ASP A 65 24.44 9.95 -1.40
C ASP A 65 24.59 9.76 -2.92
N TYR A 66 23.67 8.99 -3.52
CA TYR A 66 23.77 8.61 -4.94
C TYR A 66 23.99 9.79 -5.88
N TYR A 67 23.34 10.91 -5.61
CA TYR A 67 23.42 12.13 -6.42
C TYR A 67 24.54 13.09 -5.99
N ASN A 68 25.35 12.78 -4.96
CA ASN A 68 26.31 13.71 -4.40
C ASN A 68 27.31 14.26 -5.43
N GLU A 69 27.72 13.47 -6.42
CA GLU A 69 28.66 13.88 -7.47
C GLU A 69 27.95 14.45 -8.71
N THR A 70 26.77 13.95 -9.05
CA THR A 70 26.09 14.23 -10.31
C THR A 70 25.03 15.33 -10.20
N CYS A 71 24.39 15.49 -9.04
CA CYS A 71 23.42 16.53 -8.71
C CYS A 71 23.36 16.79 -7.21
N PRO A 72 24.38 17.42 -6.59
CA PRO A 72 24.47 17.59 -5.13
C PRO A 72 23.28 18.30 -4.50
N SER A 73 22.57 19.13 -5.28
CA SER A 73 21.39 19.88 -4.84
C SER A 73 20.07 19.13 -4.99
N ALA A 74 20.05 17.89 -5.49
CA ALA A 74 18.83 17.17 -5.84
C ALA A 74 17.81 17.13 -4.69
N GLU A 75 18.21 16.64 -3.51
CA GLU A 75 17.30 16.56 -2.35
C GLU A 75 16.86 17.94 -1.85
N GLN A 76 17.74 18.93 -1.91
CA GLN A 76 17.38 20.30 -1.52
C GLN A 76 16.34 20.91 -2.47
N ILE A 77 16.48 20.69 -3.79
CA ILE A 77 15.53 21.16 -4.79
C ILE A 77 14.17 20.52 -4.55
N ILE A 78 14.12 19.18 -4.34
CA ILE A 78 12.89 18.45 -4.05
C ILE A 78 12.23 18.99 -2.78
N ARG A 79 12.98 19.08 -1.67
CA ARG A 79 12.48 19.62 -0.39
C ARG A 79 11.90 21.00 -0.55
N SER A 80 12.64 21.92 -1.19
CA SER A 80 12.18 23.31 -1.37
C SER A 80 10.94 23.38 -2.26
N ALA A 81 10.86 22.56 -3.31
CA ALA A 81 9.69 22.51 -4.20
C ALA A 81 8.45 21.93 -3.48
N VAL A 82 8.61 20.87 -2.71
CA VAL A 82 7.49 20.28 -1.94
C VAL A 82 7.00 21.25 -0.88
N GLN A 83 7.91 21.95 -0.15
CA GLN A 83 7.56 23.00 0.81
C GLN A 83 6.77 24.14 0.15
N GLU A 84 7.26 24.68 -0.96
CA GLU A 84 6.58 25.76 -1.71
C GLU A 84 5.18 25.35 -2.17
N LEU A 85 5.02 24.08 -2.62
CA LEU A 85 3.73 23.54 -3.01
C LEU A 85 2.80 23.36 -1.82
N TYR A 86 3.31 22.85 -0.70
CA TYR A 86 2.55 22.62 0.54
C TYR A 86 2.04 23.92 1.16
N ASP A 87 2.86 24.98 1.17
CA ASP A 87 2.46 26.28 1.73
C ASP A 87 1.27 26.89 0.96
N ARG A 88 1.11 26.55 -0.30
CA ARG A 88 -0.02 27.00 -1.14
C ARG A 88 -1.20 26.04 -1.10
N ARG A 89 -0.93 24.73 -1.02
CA ARG A 89 -1.90 23.65 -1.14
C ARG A 89 -1.55 22.52 -0.17
N PRO A 90 -2.03 22.53 1.09
CA PRO A 90 -1.71 21.50 2.07
C PRO A 90 -2.09 20.07 1.66
N GLU A 91 -3.01 19.92 0.69
CA GLU A 91 -3.35 18.62 0.10
C GLU A 91 -2.21 17.96 -0.70
N VAL A 92 -1.11 18.66 -0.95
CA VAL A 92 0.12 18.10 -1.55
C VAL A 92 0.64 16.92 -0.76
N ALA A 93 0.65 17.02 0.59
CA ALA A 93 1.21 15.98 1.44
C ALA A 93 0.48 14.63 1.30
N PRO A 94 -0.84 14.53 1.54
CA PRO A 94 -1.53 13.25 1.34
C PRO A 94 -1.57 12.80 -0.12
N ALA A 95 -1.52 13.73 -1.09
CA ALA A 95 -1.49 13.37 -2.49
C ALA A 95 -0.20 12.64 -2.88
N LEU A 96 0.97 13.18 -2.50
CA LEU A 96 2.26 12.57 -2.79
C LEU A 96 2.50 11.27 -2.01
N LEU A 97 2.04 11.21 -0.74
CA LEU A 97 2.09 10.00 0.06
C LEU A 97 1.27 8.86 -0.56
N ARG A 98 0.07 9.17 -1.05
CA ARG A 98 -0.76 8.18 -1.74
C ARG A 98 -0.17 7.80 -3.10
N LEU A 99 0.39 8.76 -3.83
CA LEU A 99 0.95 8.51 -5.16
C LEU A 99 2.13 7.54 -5.12
N VAL A 100 3.06 7.69 -4.15
CA VAL A 100 4.19 6.74 -3.99
C VAL A 100 3.71 5.34 -3.59
N PHE A 101 2.64 5.23 -2.78
CA PHE A 101 2.07 3.93 -2.44
C PHE A 101 1.51 3.22 -3.69
N HIS A 102 0.73 3.94 -4.50
CA HIS A 102 0.15 3.38 -5.73
C HIS A 102 1.22 2.99 -6.76
N ASP A 103 2.33 3.73 -6.84
CA ASP A 103 3.48 3.36 -7.65
C ASP A 103 4.13 2.07 -7.14
N CYS A 104 4.63 2.12 -5.91
CA CYS A 104 5.41 1.03 -5.33
C CYS A 104 4.64 -0.28 -5.16
N PHE A 105 3.33 -0.21 -5.01
CA PHE A 105 2.47 -1.39 -4.80
C PHE A 105 2.10 -2.12 -6.10
N VAL A 106 2.42 -1.52 -7.25
CA VAL A 106 2.20 -2.07 -8.61
C VAL A 106 3.56 -2.28 -9.26
N GLU A 107 4.03 -3.52 -9.33
CA GLU A 107 5.31 -3.95 -9.94
C GLU A 107 6.57 -3.27 -9.37
N GLY A 108 6.45 -2.45 -8.32
CA GLY A 108 7.58 -1.82 -7.61
C GLY A 108 7.72 -0.33 -7.83
N CYS A 109 8.71 0.27 -7.14
CA CYS A 109 8.93 1.72 -7.14
C CYS A 109 9.73 2.16 -8.37
N GLU A 110 9.09 2.23 -9.52
CA GLU A 110 9.70 2.57 -10.81
C GLU A 110 9.01 3.70 -11.58
N ALA A 111 8.13 4.41 -10.91
CA ALA A 111 7.37 5.54 -11.46
C ALA A 111 6.45 5.17 -12.66
N SER A 112 5.99 3.92 -12.74
CA SER A 112 5.07 3.44 -13.78
C SER A 112 3.73 4.18 -13.76
N VAL A 113 3.22 4.50 -12.56
CA VAL A 113 1.97 5.24 -12.35
C VAL A 113 1.97 6.64 -12.97
N LEU A 114 3.15 7.21 -13.25
CA LEU A 114 3.28 8.55 -13.83
C LEU A 114 3.10 8.58 -15.35
N LEU A 115 3.18 7.43 -16.03
CA LEU A 115 3.07 7.37 -17.48
C LEU A 115 1.66 7.72 -17.95
N ASP A 116 1.57 8.60 -18.95
CA ASP A 116 0.31 8.90 -19.64
C ASP A 116 0.00 7.81 -20.69
N PRO A 117 -1.27 7.62 -21.06
CA PRO A 117 -1.63 6.72 -22.14
C PRO A 117 -0.91 7.11 -23.44
N ALA A 118 -0.38 6.11 -24.16
CA ALA A 118 0.29 6.30 -25.44
C ALA A 118 0.13 5.04 -26.30
N ASP A 119 0.59 5.08 -27.55
CA ASP A 119 0.57 3.90 -28.42
C ASP A 119 1.34 2.75 -27.76
N GLY A 120 0.61 1.67 -27.46
CA GLY A 120 1.17 0.48 -26.78
C GLY A 120 1.32 0.61 -25.25
N ILE A 121 0.88 1.71 -24.64
CA ILE A 121 0.86 1.92 -23.18
C ILE A 121 -0.57 2.18 -22.73
N GLU A 122 -1.16 1.22 -22.03
CA GLU A 122 -2.39 1.38 -21.27
C GLU A 122 -2.02 1.87 -19.87
N SER A 123 -2.38 3.10 -19.55
CA SER A 123 -1.87 3.76 -18.36
C SER A 123 -2.58 3.30 -17.08
N GLU A 124 -1.82 3.07 -16.04
CA GLU A 124 -2.33 2.88 -14.67
C GLU A 124 -3.23 4.03 -14.20
N LYS A 125 -3.07 5.24 -14.73
CA LYS A 125 -3.92 6.41 -14.40
C LYS A 125 -5.40 6.17 -14.72
N GLU A 126 -5.69 5.34 -15.71
CA GLU A 126 -7.04 4.99 -16.14
C GLU A 126 -7.64 3.84 -15.33
N ALA A 127 -6.85 3.17 -14.49
CA ALA A 127 -7.33 2.14 -13.59
C ALA A 127 -8.24 2.73 -12.50
N LEU A 128 -9.36 2.06 -12.20
CA LEU A 128 -10.38 2.53 -11.25
C LEU A 128 -9.81 2.97 -9.89
N PRO A 129 -8.85 2.26 -9.25
CA PRO A 129 -8.25 2.71 -8.00
C PRO A 129 -7.48 4.03 -8.12
N ASN A 130 -7.03 4.36 -9.33
CA ASN A 130 -6.16 5.51 -9.63
C ASN A 130 -6.92 6.75 -10.12
N GLU A 131 -8.21 6.64 -10.52
CA GLU A 131 -9.02 7.78 -11.00
C GLU A 131 -9.01 8.99 -10.07
N SER A 132 -8.87 8.79 -8.78
CA SER A 132 -8.86 9.85 -7.77
C SER A 132 -7.46 10.28 -7.32
N LEU A 133 -6.39 9.71 -7.91
CA LEU A 133 -5.02 10.12 -7.62
C LEU A 133 -4.79 11.59 -8.02
N LYS A 134 -3.97 12.24 -7.21
CA LYS A 134 -3.52 13.61 -7.43
C LYS A 134 -2.00 13.68 -7.23
N GLY A 135 -1.41 14.80 -7.64
CA GLY A 135 0.03 15.02 -7.42
C GLY A 135 0.89 14.85 -8.66
N PHE A 136 0.32 14.43 -9.78
CA PHE A 136 1.04 14.32 -11.04
C PHE A 136 1.65 15.65 -11.48
N ASP A 137 0.89 16.75 -11.33
CA ASP A 137 1.34 18.13 -11.60
C ASP A 137 2.44 18.58 -10.63
N PHE A 138 2.41 18.09 -9.39
CA PHE A 138 3.47 18.39 -8.40
C PHE A 138 4.78 17.74 -8.80
N ILE A 139 4.74 16.49 -9.25
CA ILE A 139 5.90 15.76 -9.76
C ILE A 139 6.46 16.45 -11.00
N ASP A 140 5.61 16.92 -11.93
CA ASP A 140 6.06 17.66 -13.11
C ASP A 140 6.82 18.94 -12.74
N ILE A 141 6.32 19.70 -11.75
CA ILE A 141 6.98 20.92 -11.26
C ILE A 141 8.34 20.60 -10.65
N ILE A 142 8.42 19.55 -9.82
CA ILE A 142 9.67 19.12 -9.18
C ILE A 142 10.67 18.66 -10.24
N LYS A 143 10.20 17.85 -11.20
CA LYS A 143 11.04 17.34 -12.30
C LYS A 143 11.59 18.46 -13.14
N SER A 144 10.78 19.45 -13.49
CA SER A 144 11.22 20.61 -14.26
C SER A 144 12.38 21.37 -13.55
N LYS A 145 12.24 21.62 -12.25
CA LYS A 145 13.30 22.28 -11.47
C LYS A 145 14.60 21.45 -11.42
N LEU A 146 14.49 20.13 -11.38
CA LEU A 146 15.64 19.24 -11.41
C LEU A 146 16.30 19.19 -12.79
N GLU A 147 15.52 19.16 -13.87
CA GLU A 147 16.06 19.18 -15.23
C GLU A 147 16.76 20.52 -15.56
N GLU A 148 16.31 21.64 -14.97
CA GLU A 148 17.03 22.93 -15.08
C GLU A 148 18.41 22.89 -14.37
N ALA A 149 18.51 22.20 -13.24
CA ALA A 149 19.72 22.15 -12.45
C ALA A 149 20.69 21.02 -12.88
N CYS A 150 20.15 19.85 -13.18
CA CYS A 150 20.90 18.62 -13.46
C CYS A 150 20.18 17.79 -14.54
N PRO A 151 20.24 18.17 -15.82
CA PRO A 151 19.49 17.53 -16.90
C PRO A 151 19.75 16.03 -17.03
N GLY A 152 18.69 15.21 -17.02
CA GLY A 152 18.77 13.77 -17.23
C GLY A 152 19.42 12.97 -16.10
N VAL A 153 19.52 13.53 -14.90
CA VAL A 153 20.25 12.90 -13.78
C VAL A 153 19.29 12.22 -12.78
N VAL A 154 18.24 12.92 -12.34
CA VAL A 154 17.38 12.44 -11.24
C VAL A 154 16.15 11.72 -11.82
N SER A 155 15.95 10.45 -11.44
CA SER A 155 14.83 9.64 -11.89
C SER A 155 13.49 10.10 -11.30
N CYS A 156 12.39 9.82 -11.99
CA CYS A 156 11.03 10.08 -11.51
C CYS A 156 10.69 9.22 -10.29
N ALA A 157 11.20 7.99 -10.23
CA ALA A 157 11.04 7.09 -9.10
C ALA A 157 11.69 7.65 -7.81
N ASP A 158 12.90 8.20 -7.90
CA ASP A 158 13.53 8.87 -6.75
C ASP A 158 12.81 10.18 -6.38
N ILE A 159 12.28 10.92 -7.35
CA ILE A 159 11.47 12.10 -7.08
C ILE A 159 10.21 11.72 -6.29
N LEU A 160 9.49 10.66 -6.68
CA LEU A 160 8.31 10.18 -5.95
C LEU A 160 8.64 9.82 -4.50
N ALA A 161 9.67 9.00 -4.29
CA ALA A 161 10.06 8.54 -2.96
C ALA A 161 10.49 9.70 -2.06
N LEU A 162 11.35 10.60 -2.56
CA LEU A 162 11.84 11.75 -1.81
C LEU A 162 10.73 12.78 -1.55
N ALA A 163 9.86 13.05 -2.53
CA ALA A 163 8.75 13.97 -2.35
C ALA A 163 7.73 13.45 -1.33
N ALA A 164 7.47 12.14 -1.30
CA ALA A 164 6.63 11.53 -0.28
C ALA A 164 7.24 11.65 1.13
N ARG A 165 8.55 11.45 1.29
CA ARG A 165 9.26 11.68 2.56
C ARG A 165 9.10 13.12 3.06
N GLU A 166 9.36 14.09 2.21
CA GLU A 166 9.20 15.51 2.58
C GLU A 166 7.73 15.83 2.92
N SER A 167 6.78 15.22 2.23
CA SER A 167 5.36 15.36 2.50
C SER A 167 4.95 14.83 3.87
N VAL A 168 5.49 13.67 4.28
CA VAL A 168 5.27 13.10 5.62
C VAL A 168 5.77 14.07 6.70
N LEU A 169 6.98 14.63 6.53
CA LEU A 169 7.53 15.63 7.44
C LEU A 169 6.65 16.86 7.58
N LEU A 170 6.18 17.41 6.46
CA LEU A 170 5.33 18.61 6.45
C LEU A 170 3.94 18.35 7.05
N ALA A 171 3.46 17.11 6.95
CA ALA A 171 2.23 16.69 7.62
C ALA A 171 2.40 16.42 9.13
N GLY A 172 3.62 16.56 9.68
CA GLY A 172 3.91 16.33 11.09
C GLY A 172 4.33 14.90 11.42
N GLY A 173 4.63 14.09 10.41
CA GLY A 173 5.12 12.71 10.58
C GLY A 173 6.63 12.62 10.74
N PRO A 174 7.17 11.39 10.88
CA PRO A 174 8.59 11.16 11.14
C PRO A 174 9.47 11.42 9.92
N PHE A 175 10.71 11.82 10.18
CA PHE A 175 11.76 11.71 9.19
C PHE A 175 12.22 10.24 9.07
N TYR A 176 12.44 9.80 7.83
CA TYR A 176 13.08 8.53 7.54
C TYR A 176 14.10 8.70 6.41
N PRO A 177 15.33 8.13 6.56
CA PRO A 177 16.33 8.20 5.51
C PRO A 177 15.94 7.32 4.33
N LEU A 178 16.23 7.78 3.11
CA LEU A 178 15.99 7.00 1.88
C LEU A 178 17.29 6.78 1.12
N TYR A 179 17.46 5.59 0.61
CA TYR A 179 18.42 5.32 -0.45
C TYR A 179 17.89 5.87 -1.77
N THR A 180 18.76 6.36 -2.62
CA THR A 180 18.46 6.84 -3.98
C THR A 180 19.29 6.08 -5.01
N GLY A 181 18.96 6.24 -6.30
CA GLY A 181 19.59 5.51 -7.41
C GLY A 181 18.60 4.62 -8.16
N ARG A 182 17.28 4.76 -7.88
CA ARG A 182 16.21 4.10 -8.63
C ARG A 182 16.23 4.56 -10.08
N LYS A 183 15.75 3.69 -10.96
CA LYS A 183 15.50 3.98 -12.36
C LYS A 183 14.01 3.91 -12.64
N ASP A 184 13.61 4.60 -13.69
CA ASP A 184 12.23 4.65 -14.18
C ASP A 184 11.96 3.46 -15.11
N GLY A 185 10.79 2.86 -14.97
CA GLY A 185 10.30 1.82 -15.88
C GLY A 185 9.97 2.34 -17.28
N THR A 186 9.66 1.42 -18.18
CA THR A 186 9.24 1.69 -19.55
C THR A 186 7.80 1.32 -19.81
N ASP A 187 7.16 0.66 -18.83
CA ASP A 187 5.83 0.09 -18.94
C ASP A 187 4.88 0.70 -17.92
N SER A 188 3.59 0.51 -18.11
CA SER A 188 2.52 0.84 -17.18
C SER A 188 1.58 -0.35 -17.03
N TYR A 189 1.10 -0.64 -15.83
CA TYR A 189 0.49 -1.93 -15.49
C TYR A 189 -0.99 -1.75 -15.10
N TYR A 190 -1.81 -1.34 -16.05
CA TYR A 190 -3.25 -1.08 -15.87
C TYR A 190 -4.00 -2.23 -15.17
N GLU A 191 -3.79 -3.47 -15.62
CA GLU A 191 -4.46 -4.66 -15.07
C GLU A 191 -4.04 -4.91 -13.61
N VAL A 192 -2.73 -4.81 -13.31
CA VAL A 192 -2.22 -4.97 -11.94
C VAL A 192 -2.78 -3.89 -11.03
N ALA A 193 -2.76 -2.63 -11.47
CA ALA A 193 -3.34 -1.50 -10.72
C ALA A 193 -4.85 -1.70 -10.47
N THR A 194 -5.57 -2.28 -11.44
CA THR A 194 -7.01 -2.50 -11.32
C THR A 194 -7.37 -3.57 -10.31
N TYR A 195 -6.63 -4.67 -10.26
CA TYR A 195 -7.04 -5.87 -9.52
C TYR A 195 -6.24 -6.14 -8.24
N GLU A 196 -5.02 -5.59 -8.10
CA GLU A 196 -4.14 -5.92 -6.98
C GLU A 196 -3.98 -4.80 -5.94
N LEU A 197 -4.30 -3.55 -6.29
CA LEU A 197 -4.32 -2.47 -5.30
C LEU A 197 -5.39 -2.71 -4.24
N PRO A 198 -5.07 -2.54 -2.94
CA PRO A 198 -6.04 -2.67 -1.87
C PRO A 198 -7.20 -1.68 -2.02
N ALA A 199 -8.42 -2.15 -1.79
CA ALA A 199 -9.62 -1.35 -1.94
C ALA A 199 -10.20 -0.90 -0.58
N PRO A 200 -10.85 0.27 -0.49
CA PRO A 200 -11.39 0.81 0.75
C PRO A 200 -12.48 -0.04 1.39
N GLN A 201 -13.07 -0.99 0.64
CA GLN A 201 -14.09 -1.93 1.10
C GLN A 201 -13.55 -3.33 1.38
N ASP A 202 -12.24 -3.57 1.31
CA ASP A 202 -11.66 -4.88 1.54
C ASP A 202 -11.80 -5.32 3.00
N ASN A 203 -12.05 -6.61 3.20
CA ASN A 203 -12.03 -7.20 4.53
C ASN A 203 -10.59 -7.43 4.99
N LEU A 204 -10.41 -7.69 6.30
CA LEU A 204 -9.09 -7.88 6.90
C LEU A 204 -8.23 -8.91 6.18
N SER A 205 -8.81 -10.09 5.88
CA SER A 205 -8.04 -11.19 5.24
C SER A 205 -7.51 -10.78 3.86
N LYS A 206 -8.32 -10.09 3.05
CA LYS A 206 -7.90 -9.62 1.74
C LYS A 206 -6.81 -8.55 1.85
N THR A 207 -6.96 -7.62 2.80
CA THR A 207 -5.96 -6.58 3.08
C THR A 207 -4.62 -7.21 3.48
N ILE A 208 -4.63 -8.07 4.50
CA ILE A 208 -3.39 -8.73 4.97
C ILE A 208 -2.74 -9.54 3.85
N ASN A 209 -3.51 -10.30 3.07
CA ASN A 209 -2.96 -11.08 1.96
C ASN A 209 -2.33 -10.19 0.88
N SER A 210 -2.95 -9.05 0.55
CA SER A 210 -2.41 -8.10 -0.43
C SER A 210 -1.07 -7.50 0.03
N PHE A 211 -0.95 -7.13 1.31
CA PHE A 211 0.31 -6.63 1.86
C PHE A 211 1.35 -7.75 2.02
N ALA A 212 0.95 -8.94 2.46
CA ALA A 212 1.83 -10.09 2.61
C ALA A 212 2.41 -10.58 1.27
N SER A 213 1.67 -10.45 0.16
CA SER A 213 2.18 -10.78 -1.17
C SER A 213 3.35 -9.87 -1.61
N ARG A 214 3.49 -8.72 -0.96
CA ARG A 214 4.57 -7.75 -1.15
C ARG A 214 5.58 -7.75 0.01
N GLY A 215 5.52 -8.79 0.85
CA GLY A 215 6.47 -9.04 1.93
C GLY A 215 6.21 -8.26 3.22
N PHE A 216 5.08 -7.55 3.37
CA PHE A 216 4.72 -6.85 4.62
C PHE A 216 4.02 -7.79 5.59
N ASP A 217 4.42 -7.73 6.87
CA ASP A 217 3.72 -8.40 7.95
C ASP A 217 2.49 -7.59 8.45
N GLU A 218 1.75 -8.12 9.44
CA GLU A 218 0.57 -7.46 9.97
C GLU A 218 0.90 -6.14 10.69
N ARG A 219 2.04 -6.06 11.39
CA ARG A 219 2.52 -4.83 12.04
C ARG A 219 2.81 -3.74 11.02
N GLU A 220 3.56 -4.09 9.98
CA GLU A 220 3.91 -3.20 8.89
C GLU A 220 2.65 -2.74 8.13
N THR A 221 1.70 -3.65 7.89
CA THR A 221 0.40 -3.34 7.28
C THR A 221 -0.38 -2.31 8.10
N VAL A 222 -0.53 -2.54 9.42
CA VAL A 222 -1.21 -1.59 10.32
C VAL A 222 -0.49 -0.25 10.37
N SER A 223 0.84 -0.26 10.35
CA SER A 223 1.66 0.94 10.34
C SER A 223 1.47 1.76 9.07
N LEU A 224 1.52 1.15 7.87
CA LEU A 224 1.32 1.84 6.59
C LEU A 224 -0.09 2.42 6.45
N LEU A 225 -1.12 1.69 6.91
CA LEU A 225 -2.49 2.22 6.92
C LEU A 225 -2.65 3.44 7.82
N GLY A 226 -1.72 3.69 8.74
CA GLY A 226 -1.60 4.94 9.50
C GLY A 226 -1.40 6.19 8.62
N ALA A 227 -1.01 6.05 7.35
CA ALA A 227 -1.05 7.12 6.36
C ALA A 227 -2.44 7.74 6.20
N HIS A 228 -3.50 6.99 6.51
CA HIS A 228 -4.87 7.48 6.55
C HIS A 228 -5.17 8.42 7.74
N SER A 229 -4.18 8.81 8.52
CA SER A 229 -4.29 9.92 9.48
C SER A 229 -4.35 11.30 8.81
N VAL A 230 -4.01 11.41 7.51
CA VAL A 230 -4.03 12.66 6.75
C VAL A 230 -4.81 12.53 5.44
N GLY A 231 -5.30 13.65 4.92
CA GLY A 231 -6.00 13.71 3.64
C GLY A 231 -7.52 13.85 3.76
N THR A 232 -8.19 13.56 2.66
CA THR A 232 -9.65 13.69 2.53
C THR A 232 -10.20 12.50 1.76
N ILE A 233 -11.23 11.87 2.31
CA ILE A 233 -12.01 10.84 1.62
C ILE A 233 -13.29 11.44 1.06
N HIS A 234 -13.63 11.11 -0.18
CA HIS A 234 -14.87 11.56 -0.80
C HIS A 234 -16.06 10.68 -0.41
N CYS A 235 -17.22 11.30 -0.21
CA CYS A 235 -18.44 10.63 0.22
C CYS A 235 -18.83 9.43 -0.64
N LYS A 236 -18.52 9.45 -1.95
CA LYS A 236 -18.80 8.31 -2.85
C LYS A 236 -18.22 6.98 -2.33
N PHE A 237 -17.10 7.00 -1.62
CA PHE A 237 -16.47 5.80 -1.05
C PHE A 237 -17.10 5.36 0.28
N LEU A 238 -17.94 6.20 0.89
CA LEU A 238 -18.62 5.94 2.15
C LEU A 238 -20.06 5.45 1.96
N ILE A 239 -20.69 5.74 0.83
CA ILE A 239 -22.13 5.48 0.59
C ILE A 239 -22.52 4.04 0.90
N ASN A 240 -21.72 3.07 0.46
CA ASN A 240 -22.03 1.66 0.73
C ASN A 240 -22.05 1.34 2.23
N ARG A 241 -21.06 1.86 3.00
CA ARG A 241 -21.01 1.70 4.46
C ARG A 241 -22.18 2.36 5.17
N LEU A 242 -22.65 3.50 4.66
CA LEU A 242 -23.68 4.31 5.30
C LEU A 242 -25.10 3.79 5.07
N TYR A 243 -25.35 3.10 3.93
CA TYR A 243 -26.71 2.80 3.49
C TYR A 243 -26.94 1.39 2.95
N ASN A 244 -25.90 0.73 2.39
CA ASN A 244 -26.10 -0.49 1.59
C ASN A 244 -25.09 -1.58 1.92
N PHE A 245 -24.56 -1.64 3.14
CA PHE A 245 -23.49 -2.57 3.50
C PHE A 245 -23.92 -4.05 3.43
N SER A 246 -25.14 -4.32 3.94
CA SER A 246 -25.77 -5.64 3.80
C SER A 246 -27.22 -5.49 3.31
N GLY A 247 -27.35 -5.15 2.03
CA GLY A 247 -28.66 -4.85 1.44
C GLY A 247 -29.07 -3.40 1.67
N THR A 248 -29.91 -3.13 2.68
CA THR A 248 -30.40 -1.79 3.02
C THR A 248 -29.89 -1.27 4.36
N GLU A 249 -29.06 -2.05 5.04
CA GLU A 249 -28.55 -1.72 6.36
C GLU A 249 -27.17 -1.07 6.31
N PRO A 250 -26.84 -0.16 7.25
CA PRO A 250 -25.51 0.38 7.36
C PRO A 250 -24.50 -0.66 7.88
N ASP A 251 -23.23 -0.36 7.76
CA ASP A 251 -22.16 -1.18 8.33
C ASP A 251 -22.27 -1.23 9.86
N PRO A 252 -22.50 -2.41 10.46
CA PRO A 252 -22.66 -2.53 11.91
C PRO A 252 -21.38 -2.26 12.71
N SER A 253 -20.23 -2.16 12.05
CA SER A 253 -18.97 -1.82 12.70
C SER A 253 -18.81 -0.33 12.97
N ILE A 254 -19.71 0.54 12.46
CA ILE A 254 -19.68 1.98 12.71
C ILE A 254 -20.39 2.31 14.04
N ASP A 255 -19.82 3.21 14.81
CA ASP A 255 -20.49 3.82 15.96
C ASP A 255 -21.75 4.58 15.52
N THR A 256 -22.85 4.50 16.30
CA THR A 256 -24.14 5.03 15.88
C THR A 256 -24.16 6.56 15.74
N GLU A 257 -23.54 7.28 16.68
CA GLU A 257 -23.47 8.74 16.61
C GLU A 257 -22.58 9.19 15.45
N PHE A 258 -21.52 8.44 15.20
CA PHE A 258 -20.64 8.69 14.08
C PHE A 258 -21.31 8.41 12.72
N LEU A 259 -22.12 7.37 12.63
CA LEU A 259 -22.94 7.08 11.45
C LEU A 259 -23.86 8.28 11.11
N ASP A 260 -24.53 8.84 12.11
CA ASP A 260 -25.41 10.00 11.92
C ASP A 260 -24.62 11.23 11.46
N LEU A 261 -23.43 11.46 12.04
CA LEU A 261 -22.52 12.51 11.59
C LEU A 261 -22.12 12.33 10.12
N LEU A 262 -21.68 11.13 9.74
CA LEU A 262 -21.29 10.82 8.36
C LEU A 262 -22.46 11.03 7.39
N ARG A 263 -23.65 10.57 7.73
CA ARG A 263 -24.86 10.77 6.93
C ARG A 263 -25.19 12.25 6.77
N SER A 264 -25.06 13.05 7.83
CA SER A 264 -25.28 14.50 7.76
C SER A 264 -24.31 15.22 6.81
N LYS A 265 -23.06 14.74 6.74
CA LYS A 265 -22.01 15.32 5.89
C LYS A 265 -22.10 14.83 4.41
N CYS A 266 -22.56 13.60 4.21
CA CYS A 266 -22.58 12.95 2.90
C CYS A 266 -24.00 12.91 2.26
N ASN A 267 -24.99 13.56 2.85
CA ASN A 267 -26.41 13.50 2.41
C ASN A 267 -26.74 14.37 1.18
N HIS A 268 -25.78 15.10 0.62
CA HIS A 268 -26.05 16.00 -0.51
C HIS A 268 -26.10 15.31 -1.89
N SER A 269 -26.19 13.98 -1.94
CA SER A 269 -26.09 13.20 -3.19
C SER A 269 -27.42 12.66 -3.73
N HIS A 270 -28.57 12.97 -3.12
CA HIS A 270 -29.88 12.65 -3.71
C HIS A 270 -30.48 13.90 -4.37
N PRO A 271 -30.61 13.95 -5.69
CA PRO A 271 -31.52 14.92 -6.30
C PRO A 271 -32.96 14.57 -5.85
N SER A 272 -33.49 15.35 -4.91
CA SER A 272 -34.89 15.27 -4.58
C SER A 272 -35.71 15.57 -5.85
N SER A 273 -36.30 14.53 -6.42
CA SER A 273 -37.32 14.66 -7.43
C SER A 273 -38.56 15.30 -6.80
N SER A 274 -38.62 16.61 -6.82
CA SER A 274 -39.86 17.35 -6.63
C SER A 274 -39.94 18.42 -7.72
N PRO A 275 -40.92 18.35 -8.62
CA PRO A 275 -41.13 19.39 -9.58
C PRO A 275 -41.96 20.51 -8.92
N SER A 276 -41.34 21.61 -8.52
CA SER A 276 -42.06 22.86 -8.32
C SER A 276 -41.44 23.97 -9.13
N SER A 277 -42.24 24.37 -10.11
CA SER A 277 -42.06 25.44 -11.02
C SER A 277 -41.90 26.82 -10.36
N SER A 278 -40.89 27.56 -10.73
CA SER A 278 -41.03 28.94 -11.24
C SER A 278 -39.67 29.55 -11.59
N PRO A 279 -39.55 30.29 -12.71
CA PRO A 279 -38.29 30.85 -13.18
C PRO A 279 -38.10 32.27 -12.66
N SER A 280 -36.94 32.63 -12.17
CA SER A 280 -36.48 34.01 -12.14
C SER A 280 -34.96 34.06 -12.39
N PRO A 281 -34.48 34.89 -13.28
CA PRO A 281 -33.09 34.91 -13.70
C PRO A 281 -32.29 35.99 -12.97
N SER A 282 -31.19 35.63 -12.41
CA SER A 282 -30.06 36.53 -12.18
C SER A 282 -28.74 35.78 -12.23
N PRO A 283 -27.77 36.18 -13.04
CA PRO A 283 -26.50 35.53 -13.16
C PRO A 283 -25.54 36.06 -12.12
N THR A 284 -25.26 35.25 -11.07
CA THR A 284 -24.07 35.48 -10.24
C THR A 284 -23.21 34.22 -10.35
N GLN A 285 -22.11 34.38 -11.04
CA GLN A 285 -21.02 33.40 -11.09
C GLN A 285 -20.51 33.18 -9.66
N ASN A 286 -20.62 31.99 -9.16
CA ASN A 286 -19.75 31.26 -8.24
C ASN A 286 -20.51 30.07 -7.63
N SER A 287 -20.67 29.00 -8.42
CA SER A 287 -21.03 27.70 -7.87
C SER A 287 -20.36 26.59 -8.71
N LEU A 288 -19.06 26.47 -8.57
CA LEU A 288 -18.41 25.15 -8.66
C LEU A 288 -18.78 24.43 -7.35
N SER A 289 -20.07 24.10 -7.19
CA SER A 289 -20.56 23.32 -6.08
C SER A 289 -20.04 21.89 -6.24
N ASN A 290 -19.24 21.50 -5.28
CA ASN A 290 -18.74 20.15 -5.02
C ASN A 290 -19.81 19.09 -5.28
N GLU A 291 -19.82 18.48 -6.43
CA GLU A 291 -20.69 17.33 -6.74
C GLU A 291 -20.32 16.09 -5.92
N ASN A 292 -19.17 16.11 -5.21
CA ASN A 292 -18.71 15.03 -4.37
C ASN A 292 -18.02 15.56 -3.09
N PRO A 293 -18.78 15.90 -2.05
CA PRO A 293 -18.24 16.41 -0.80
C PRO A 293 -17.25 15.42 -0.20
N GLY A 294 -16.21 15.92 0.44
CA GLY A 294 -15.17 15.15 1.10
C GLY A 294 -15.19 15.31 2.62
N MET A 295 -14.70 14.30 3.31
CA MET A 295 -14.49 14.32 4.76
C MET A 295 -13.00 14.19 5.06
N LYS A 296 -12.48 15.04 5.96
CA LYS A 296 -11.08 14.94 6.37
C LYS A 296 -10.86 13.67 7.17
N MET A 297 -9.72 13.03 6.97
CA MET A 297 -9.36 11.81 7.69
C MET A 297 -9.12 12.06 9.19
N ASP A 298 -8.73 13.29 9.57
CA ASP A 298 -8.55 13.77 10.95
C ASP A 298 -9.76 14.54 11.52
N TYR A 299 -10.97 14.16 11.17
CA TYR A 299 -12.23 14.87 11.41
C TYR A 299 -12.54 15.21 12.90
N GLU A 300 -11.94 14.53 13.88
CA GLU A 300 -12.19 14.75 15.33
C GLU A 300 -11.13 15.62 16.02
N GLY A 301 -10.04 15.95 15.34
CA GLY A 301 -8.92 16.66 15.98
C GLY A 301 -8.82 18.13 15.59
N PRO A 302 -8.12 18.93 16.42
CA PRO A 302 -7.46 20.10 15.87
C PRO A 302 -6.58 19.56 14.74
N GLN A 303 -6.66 20.07 13.54
CA GLN A 303 -5.94 19.63 12.35
C GLN A 303 -4.44 19.41 12.66
N THR A 304 -4.12 18.29 13.29
CA THR A 304 -2.78 18.00 13.80
C THR A 304 -1.95 17.24 12.78
N GLY A 305 -2.58 16.87 11.65
CA GLY A 305 -1.89 16.14 10.61
C GLY A 305 -1.62 14.68 10.99
N PHE A 306 -0.43 14.23 10.69
CA PHE A 306 0.01 12.85 10.88
C PHE A 306 0.08 12.47 12.37
N GLY A 307 -0.52 11.32 12.76
CA GLY A 307 -0.46 10.92 14.18
C GLY A 307 -1.41 9.81 14.60
N THR A 308 -1.55 9.66 15.92
CA THR A 308 -2.24 8.53 16.57
C THR A 308 -3.76 8.67 16.63
N LEU A 309 -4.32 9.80 16.24
CA LEU A 309 -5.79 10.02 16.27
C LEU A 309 -6.50 8.97 15.39
N TYR A 310 -5.94 8.64 14.25
CA TYR A 310 -6.41 7.58 13.37
C TYR A 310 -6.69 6.28 14.15
N TYR A 311 -5.71 5.76 14.88
CA TYR A 311 -5.86 4.52 15.64
C TYR A 311 -6.85 4.65 16.80
N ARG A 312 -6.91 5.81 17.48
CA ARG A 312 -7.90 6.07 18.55
C ARG A 312 -9.32 6.05 18.00
N SER A 313 -9.52 6.60 16.81
CA SER A 313 -10.82 6.59 16.13
C SER A 313 -11.24 5.15 15.77
N LEU A 314 -10.31 4.29 15.33
CA LEU A 314 -10.61 2.88 15.08
C LEU A 314 -11.09 2.16 16.35
N LEU A 315 -10.45 2.41 17.51
CA LEU A 315 -10.85 1.82 18.79
C LEU A 315 -12.24 2.28 19.24
N GLN A 316 -12.69 3.44 18.80
CA GLN A 316 -14.03 3.99 19.06
C GLN A 316 -15.06 3.58 17.99
N ARG A 317 -14.71 2.70 17.05
CA ARG A 317 -15.56 2.31 15.92
C ARG A 317 -15.89 3.49 14.97
N LYS A 318 -14.96 4.42 14.85
CA LYS A 318 -15.06 5.64 14.05
C LYS A 318 -14.10 5.68 12.88
N GLY A 319 -13.64 4.52 12.40
CA GLY A 319 -12.88 4.42 11.15
C GLY A 319 -13.72 4.89 9.97
N LEU A 320 -13.19 5.76 9.12
CA LEU A 320 -13.89 6.25 7.93
C LEU A 320 -14.05 5.15 6.86
N LEU A 321 -12.98 4.44 6.55
CA LEU A 321 -13.00 3.35 5.59
C LEU A 321 -13.31 2.01 6.28
N PHE A 322 -13.95 1.10 5.55
CA PHE A 322 -14.20 -0.25 6.06
C PHE A 322 -12.88 -0.99 6.31
N VAL A 323 -11.95 -0.93 5.36
CA VAL A 323 -10.62 -1.53 5.49
C VAL A 323 -9.89 -1.10 6.76
N ASP A 324 -10.01 0.17 7.13
CA ASP A 324 -9.38 0.70 8.35
C ASP A 324 -10.04 0.12 9.61
N GLN A 325 -11.38 0.11 9.66
CA GLN A 325 -12.12 -0.41 10.81
C GLN A 325 -11.86 -1.90 11.00
N GLN A 326 -11.62 -2.65 9.92
CA GLN A 326 -11.32 -4.08 9.98
C GLN A 326 -10.01 -4.41 10.71
N LEU A 327 -9.07 -3.47 10.84
CA LEU A 327 -7.83 -3.67 11.59
C LEU A 327 -8.08 -3.99 13.07
N THR A 328 -9.22 -3.59 13.62
CA THR A 328 -9.60 -3.91 15.01
C THR A 328 -10.19 -5.30 15.18
N ALA A 329 -10.51 -6.01 14.09
CA ALA A 329 -11.16 -7.33 14.13
C ALA A 329 -10.16 -8.49 14.26
N GLY A 330 -8.90 -8.31 13.85
CA GLY A 330 -7.84 -9.31 14.00
C GLY A 330 -7.19 -9.24 15.39
N GLU A 331 -6.65 -10.35 15.84
CA GLU A 331 -5.95 -10.42 17.14
C GLU A 331 -4.63 -9.63 17.08
N GLU A 332 -3.80 -9.90 16.09
CA GLU A 332 -2.49 -9.25 15.92
C GLU A 332 -2.67 -7.80 15.45
N THR A 333 -3.43 -7.54 14.38
CA THR A 333 -3.70 -6.19 13.89
C THR A 333 -4.33 -5.31 14.97
N GLY A 334 -5.33 -5.82 15.72
CA GLY A 334 -5.94 -5.11 16.83
C GLY A 334 -4.97 -4.81 17.98
N THR A 335 -3.95 -5.63 18.17
CA THR A 335 -2.88 -5.38 19.15
C THR A 335 -2.03 -4.19 18.71
N TRP A 336 -1.64 -4.11 17.43
CA TRP A 336 -0.90 -2.97 16.89
C TRP A 336 -1.71 -1.69 16.84
N VAL A 337 -3.02 -1.76 16.51
CA VAL A 337 -3.92 -0.61 16.60
C VAL A 337 -3.94 -0.05 18.02
N ARG A 338 -4.06 -0.90 19.06
CA ARG A 338 -4.01 -0.46 20.46
C ARG A 338 -2.66 0.13 20.83
N ALA A 339 -1.56 -0.48 20.41
CA ALA A 339 -0.21 0.01 20.70
C ALA A 339 0.00 1.42 20.10
N TYR A 340 -0.29 1.59 18.82
CA TYR A 340 -0.11 2.87 18.12
C TYR A 340 -1.08 3.96 18.58
N ALA A 341 -2.27 3.61 19.09
CA ALA A 341 -3.21 4.58 19.65
C ALA A 341 -2.64 5.38 20.82
N TRP A 342 -1.70 4.81 21.59
CA TRP A 342 -1.18 5.39 22.83
C TRP A 342 0.33 5.69 22.79
N ASP A 343 1.06 5.19 21.81
CA ASP A 343 2.50 5.41 21.68
C ASP A 343 2.82 5.98 20.30
N VAL A 344 2.90 7.31 20.22
CA VAL A 344 3.22 8.03 18.98
C VAL A 344 4.63 7.73 18.50
N LEU A 345 5.60 7.57 19.40
CA LEU A 345 6.99 7.31 19.00
C LEU A 345 7.14 5.90 18.41
N LEU A 346 6.41 4.94 18.96
CA LEU A 346 6.33 3.58 18.41
C LEU A 346 5.76 3.61 16.99
N PHE A 347 4.63 4.32 16.80
CA PHE A 347 4.00 4.44 15.49
C PHE A 347 4.93 5.13 14.48
N GLU A 348 5.49 6.29 14.82
CA GLU A 348 6.37 7.05 13.93
C GLU A 348 7.60 6.25 13.52
N ARG A 349 8.22 5.54 14.48
CA ARG A 349 9.37 4.67 14.19
C ARG A 349 9.00 3.57 13.20
N ASP A 350 7.92 2.87 13.46
CA ASP A 350 7.49 1.74 12.63
C ASP A 350 7.03 2.21 11.25
N PHE A 351 6.32 3.33 11.18
CA PHE A 351 5.94 3.95 9.91
C PHE A 351 7.16 4.33 9.08
N GLY A 352 8.15 4.98 9.68
CA GLY A 352 9.38 5.35 8.99
C GLY A 352 10.14 4.13 8.44
N LEU A 353 10.28 3.07 9.25
CA LEU A 353 10.91 1.82 8.82
C LEU A 353 10.13 1.15 7.68
N THR A 354 8.81 1.13 7.77
CA THR A 354 7.98 0.50 6.74
C THR A 354 7.94 1.34 5.45
N MET A 355 8.01 2.67 5.53
CA MET A 355 8.16 3.53 4.35
C MET A 355 9.52 3.35 3.65
N ILE A 356 10.60 3.08 4.40
CA ILE A 356 11.88 2.68 3.80
C ILE A 356 11.71 1.37 3.04
N LYS A 357 11.07 0.37 3.65
CA LYS A 357 10.81 -0.93 3.02
C LYS A 357 9.93 -0.78 1.77
N LEU A 358 8.83 -0.02 1.86
CA LEU A 358 7.96 0.28 0.73
C LEU A 358 8.74 0.88 -0.43
N SER A 359 9.57 1.88 -0.15
CA SER A 359 10.37 2.58 -1.17
C SER A 359 11.42 1.71 -1.85
N ASN A 360 11.70 0.54 -1.32
CA ASN A 360 12.68 -0.42 -1.86
C ASN A 360 12.02 -1.63 -2.55
N LEU A 361 10.69 -1.64 -2.69
CA LEU A 361 10.01 -2.72 -3.39
C LEU A 361 10.41 -2.76 -4.87
N GLN A 362 10.93 -3.90 -5.32
CA GLN A 362 11.20 -4.26 -6.72
C GLN A 362 11.79 -3.13 -7.57
N VAL A 363 12.69 -2.32 -7.00
CA VAL A 363 13.26 -1.15 -7.67
C VAL A 363 14.15 -1.54 -8.86
N LEU A 364 14.09 -0.76 -9.93
CA LEU A 364 15.05 -0.83 -11.02
C LEU A 364 16.30 -0.05 -10.65
N THR A 365 17.48 -0.59 -10.97
CA THR A 365 18.78 0.03 -10.68
C THR A 365 19.81 -0.23 -11.77
N GLY A 366 20.91 0.53 -11.79
CA GLY A 366 22.02 0.35 -12.72
C GLY A 366 21.57 0.41 -14.20
N PRO A 367 21.76 -0.68 -14.97
CA PRO A 367 21.37 -0.71 -16.38
C PRO A 367 19.87 -1.02 -16.62
N MET A 368 19.12 -1.38 -15.56
CA MET A 368 17.69 -1.64 -15.66
C MET A 368 16.93 -0.30 -15.66
N GLY A 369 15.99 -0.15 -16.59
CA GLY A 369 15.21 1.08 -16.71
C GLY A 369 16.00 2.27 -17.27
N GLN A 370 15.49 3.46 -17.05
CA GLN A 370 16.00 4.71 -17.61
C GLN A 370 15.92 5.87 -16.58
N VAL A 371 16.35 7.05 -16.98
CA VAL A 371 16.00 8.31 -16.30
C VAL A 371 15.17 9.12 -17.29
N ARG A 372 13.86 9.19 -17.07
CA ARG A 372 12.95 9.94 -17.95
C ARG A 372 13.20 11.44 -17.83
N LEU A 373 13.27 12.14 -18.97
CA LEU A 373 13.34 13.61 -19.00
C LEU A 373 11.98 14.25 -18.66
N ASN A 374 10.91 13.54 -18.96
CA ASN A 374 9.55 13.86 -18.59
C ASN A 374 8.91 12.64 -17.93
N CYS A 375 8.43 12.79 -16.69
CA CYS A 375 7.91 11.66 -15.94
C CYS A 375 6.66 11.01 -16.56
N ARG A 376 5.98 11.69 -17.48
CA ARG A 376 4.75 11.21 -18.11
C ARG A 376 4.96 10.35 -19.34
N LYS A 377 6.19 10.21 -19.84
CA LYS A 377 6.49 9.46 -21.06
C LYS A 377 7.87 8.80 -21.02
N VAL A 378 7.96 7.70 -21.70
CA VAL A 378 9.22 7.00 -21.98
C VAL A 378 10.10 7.87 -22.89
N ASN A 379 11.44 7.84 -22.72
CA ASN A 379 12.37 8.60 -23.55
C ASN A 379 12.43 8.07 -24.98
#